data_0652a6a6b9ceda0b11b65830f0f757af
#
_entry.id   0652a6a6b9ceda0b11b65830f0f757af
#
_cell.length_a   1.000
_cell.length_b   1.000
_cell.length_c   1.000
_cell.angle_alpha   90.00
_cell.angle_beta   90.00
_cell.angle_gamma   90.00
#
_symmetry.space_group_name_H-M   'P 1'
#
loop_
_entity.id
_entity.type
_entity.pdbx_description
1 polymer ?
#
loop_
_entity_poly.entity_id
_entity_poly.type
_entity_poly.pdbx_seq_one_letter_code
_entity_poly.pdbx_strand_id
1 'polypeptide(L)'
;MSMMPGGYKGEWRENADWLKLSFHALREYPPDPYAAADGAAVLADAEKVNGEIARFAGESSLASFATVHFGKIADEGLDALKKAGYKGFAGYFDVTENGPAVAYGRDEAFCRRIGAEKFAEDRGTAFAKIDLCLNLAPTAAENLAKLNGIIKRSGGKFVHIMIHEQYFYRDYAAHIKEYGEIVLGCCARLKQCGYKGRFYSELCGDFV
;
A
#
# COMPACT_ATOMS: atom_id res chain seq x y z
N MET A 1 -10.81 -14.91 -1.83
CA MET A 1 -10.94 -14.64 -0.38
C MET A 1 -11.99 -15.51 0.32
N SER A 2 -13.11 -15.84 -0.32
CA SER A 2 -14.11 -16.77 0.28
C SER A 2 -13.56 -18.16 0.66
N MET A 3 -12.37 -18.51 0.18
CA MET A 3 -11.66 -19.76 0.51
C MET A 3 -10.73 -19.64 1.72
N MET A 4 -10.53 -18.44 2.29
CA MET A 4 -9.70 -18.31 3.49
C MET A 4 -10.37 -18.97 4.69
N PRO A 5 -9.70 -19.92 5.36
CA PRO A 5 -10.29 -20.63 6.49
C PRO A 5 -10.46 -19.70 7.69
N GLY A 6 -11.59 -19.82 8.38
CA GLY A 6 -11.87 -19.04 9.61
C GLY A 6 -11.12 -19.54 10.85
N GLY A 7 -10.45 -20.70 10.76
CA GLY A 7 -9.77 -21.33 11.91
C GLY A 7 -8.62 -20.51 12.49
N TYR A 8 -8.02 -19.62 11.71
CA TYR A 8 -6.90 -18.76 12.13
C TYR A 8 -7.35 -17.37 12.59
N LYS A 9 -8.65 -17.15 12.81
CA LYS A 9 -9.18 -15.82 13.20
C LYS A 9 -8.57 -15.30 14.51
N GLY A 10 -8.26 -16.18 15.44
CA GLY A 10 -7.56 -15.85 16.68
C GLY A 10 -6.17 -15.26 16.42
N GLU A 11 -5.36 -15.95 15.63
CA GLU A 11 -4.00 -15.52 15.27
C GLU A 11 -3.99 -14.18 14.53
N TRP A 12 -4.94 -13.95 13.61
CA TRP A 12 -5.08 -12.66 12.93
C TRP A 12 -5.36 -11.52 13.92
N ARG A 13 -6.25 -11.76 14.87
CA ARG A 13 -6.62 -10.76 15.89
C ARG A 13 -5.47 -10.47 16.85
N GLU A 14 -4.71 -11.48 17.26
CA GLU A 14 -3.54 -11.36 18.13
C GLU A 14 -2.40 -10.57 17.46
N ASN A 15 -2.30 -10.62 16.15
CA ASN A 15 -1.30 -9.91 15.36
C ASN A 15 -1.79 -8.57 14.78
N ALA A 16 -3.01 -8.13 15.11
CA ALA A 16 -3.62 -6.93 14.53
C ALA A 16 -2.96 -5.61 14.98
N ASP A 17 -2.05 -5.64 15.94
CA ASP A 17 -1.24 -4.50 16.37
C ASP A 17 -0.07 -4.16 15.42
N TRP A 18 0.30 -5.10 14.53
CA TRP A 18 1.38 -4.90 13.55
C TRP A 18 1.02 -5.37 12.12
N LEU A 19 -0.04 -6.14 11.95
CA LEU A 19 -0.48 -6.68 10.66
C LEU A 19 -1.95 -6.35 10.40
N LYS A 20 -2.21 -5.64 9.31
CA LYS A 20 -3.56 -5.26 8.86
C LYS A 20 -3.78 -5.69 7.43
N LEU A 21 -5.04 -5.87 7.10
CA LEU A 21 -5.52 -6.20 5.75
C LEU A 21 -6.40 -5.06 5.24
N SER A 22 -6.33 -4.78 3.95
CA SER A 22 -7.13 -3.73 3.33
C SER A 22 -7.62 -4.12 1.94
N PHE A 23 -8.51 -3.31 1.41
CA PHE A 23 -8.94 -3.39 0.03
C PHE A 23 -7.80 -3.06 -0.93
N HIS A 24 -7.62 -3.89 -1.95
CA HIS A 24 -6.79 -3.61 -3.12
C HIS A 24 -7.63 -3.67 -4.39
N ALA A 25 -8.25 -4.81 -4.63
CA ALA A 25 -9.25 -5.06 -5.65
C ALA A 25 -10.04 -6.32 -5.28
N LEU A 26 -11.28 -6.44 -5.74
CA LEU A 26 -12.03 -7.68 -5.66
C LEU A 26 -11.50 -8.72 -6.66
N ARG A 27 -11.02 -8.25 -7.82
CA ARG A 27 -10.47 -9.05 -8.92
C ARG A 27 -9.30 -8.32 -9.57
N GLU A 28 -8.31 -9.07 -10.02
CA GLU A 28 -7.18 -8.57 -10.84
C GLU A 28 -7.62 -8.20 -12.27
N TYR A 29 -8.63 -8.89 -12.80
CA TYR A 29 -9.10 -8.75 -14.18
C TYR A 29 -10.57 -8.33 -14.22
N PRO A 30 -10.95 -7.45 -15.19
CA PRO A 30 -10.10 -6.85 -16.23
C PRO A 30 -9.00 -5.96 -15.61
N PRO A 31 -7.91 -5.67 -16.34
CA PRO A 31 -6.92 -4.67 -15.93
C PRO A 31 -7.62 -3.36 -15.57
N ASP A 32 -7.14 -2.68 -14.53
CA ASP A 32 -7.67 -1.40 -14.06
C ASP A 32 -9.18 -1.41 -13.75
N PRO A 33 -9.67 -2.32 -12.90
CA PRO A 33 -11.09 -2.57 -12.72
C PRO A 33 -11.88 -1.33 -12.22
N TYR A 34 -11.18 -0.35 -11.63
CA TYR A 34 -11.81 0.84 -11.05
C TYR A 34 -11.56 2.13 -11.83
N ALA A 35 -10.81 2.08 -12.93
CA ALA A 35 -10.50 3.27 -13.74
C ALA A 35 -11.75 3.98 -14.29
N ALA A 36 -12.79 3.20 -14.63
CA ALA A 36 -14.07 3.70 -15.14
C ALA A 36 -15.29 3.17 -14.35
N ALA A 37 -15.06 2.57 -13.16
CA ALA A 37 -16.14 2.08 -12.31
C ALA A 37 -16.84 3.25 -11.62
N ASP A 38 -18.17 3.18 -11.53
CA ASP A 38 -18.94 4.12 -10.70
C ASP A 38 -18.69 3.87 -9.19
N GLY A 39 -19.02 4.87 -8.38
CA GLY A 39 -18.81 4.79 -6.93
C GLY A 39 -19.62 3.69 -6.26
N ALA A 40 -20.79 3.30 -6.79
CA ALA A 40 -21.62 2.25 -6.21
C ALA A 40 -20.97 0.87 -6.41
N ALA A 41 -20.41 0.62 -7.59
CA ALA A 41 -19.68 -0.62 -7.87
C ALA A 41 -18.42 -0.75 -7.01
N VAL A 42 -17.65 0.35 -6.86
CA VAL A 42 -16.47 0.39 -5.98
C VAL A 42 -16.85 0.12 -4.54
N LEU A 43 -17.94 0.74 -4.03
CA LEU A 43 -18.41 0.53 -2.66
C LEU A 43 -18.81 -0.93 -2.43
N ALA A 44 -19.59 -1.51 -3.34
CA ALA A 44 -20.03 -2.91 -3.23
C ALA A 44 -18.83 -3.89 -3.20
N ASP A 45 -17.81 -3.67 -4.03
CA ASP A 45 -16.61 -4.48 -4.04
C ASP A 45 -15.81 -4.32 -2.74
N ALA A 46 -15.68 -3.09 -2.23
CA ALA A 46 -14.97 -2.81 -0.98
C ALA A 46 -15.69 -3.44 0.23
N GLU A 47 -17.00 -3.31 0.31
CA GLU A 47 -17.82 -3.92 1.38
C GLU A 47 -17.69 -5.44 1.36
N LYS A 48 -17.69 -6.06 0.19
CA LYS A 48 -17.50 -7.50 0.04
C LYS A 48 -16.12 -7.95 0.51
N VAL A 49 -15.06 -7.22 0.14
CA VAL A 49 -13.68 -7.52 0.58
C VAL A 49 -13.55 -7.32 2.08
N ASN A 50 -14.04 -6.20 2.62
CA ASN A 50 -14.00 -5.91 4.05
C ASN A 50 -14.80 -6.93 4.87
N GLY A 51 -15.97 -7.36 4.37
CA GLY A 51 -16.78 -8.40 4.98
C GLY A 51 -16.05 -9.75 5.05
N GLU A 52 -15.33 -10.12 3.99
CA GLU A 52 -14.52 -11.34 3.99
C GLU A 52 -13.32 -11.24 4.94
N ILE A 53 -12.63 -10.10 5.01
CA ILE A 53 -11.56 -9.87 5.99
C ILE A 53 -12.11 -9.99 7.41
N ALA A 54 -13.22 -9.33 7.72
CA ALA A 54 -13.86 -9.40 9.02
C ALA A 54 -14.30 -10.84 9.38
N ARG A 55 -14.74 -11.62 8.38
CA ARG A 55 -15.13 -13.02 8.54
C ARG A 55 -13.95 -13.91 8.98
N PHE A 56 -12.83 -13.88 8.26
CA PHE A 56 -11.72 -14.80 8.53
C PHE A 56 -10.64 -14.25 9.46
N ALA A 57 -10.44 -12.92 9.52
CA ALA A 57 -9.40 -12.28 10.31
C ALA A 57 -9.94 -11.45 11.49
N GLY A 58 -11.17 -10.96 11.41
CA GLY A 58 -11.77 -10.09 12.40
C GLY A 58 -11.66 -8.60 12.03
N GLU A 59 -12.57 -7.79 12.56
CA GLU A 59 -12.64 -6.35 12.30
C GLU A 59 -11.37 -5.61 12.75
N SER A 60 -10.74 -6.06 13.84
CA SER A 60 -9.47 -5.49 14.32
C SER A 60 -8.32 -5.62 13.31
N SER A 61 -8.43 -6.53 12.34
CA SER A 61 -7.44 -6.72 11.28
C SER A 61 -7.66 -5.81 10.07
N LEU A 62 -8.76 -5.03 10.01
CA LEU A 62 -8.98 -4.08 8.93
C LEU A 62 -8.07 -2.84 9.06
N ALA A 63 -7.42 -2.47 7.95
CA ALA A 63 -6.70 -1.22 7.84
C ALA A 63 -7.61 -0.09 7.34
N SER A 64 -7.35 1.13 7.77
CA SER A 64 -8.03 2.34 7.26
C SER A 64 -7.30 3.01 6.11
N PHE A 65 -6.20 2.43 5.63
CA PHE A 65 -5.48 2.83 4.41
C PHE A 65 -5.47 1.69 3.41
N ALA A 66 -5.58 2.03 2.13
CA ALA A 66 -5.56 1.06 1.04
C ALA A 66 -4.54 1.46 -0.04
N THR A 67 -4.12 0.48 -0.82
CA THR A 67 -3.45 0.67 -2.10
C THR A 67 -4.38 0.08 -3.16
N VAL A 68 -5.10 0.94 -3.87
CA VAL A 68 -5.99 0.48 -4.94
C VAL A 68 -5.16 0.03 -6.14
N HIS A 69 -5.61 -1.00 -6.83
CA HIS A 69 -4.94 -1.61 -7.97
C HIS A 69 -4.48 -0.55 -8.99
N PHE A 70 -3.16 -0.48 -9.21
CA PHE A 70 -2.46 0.53 -10.03
C PHE A 70 -2.75 2.00 -9.68
N GLY A 71 -3.43 2.30 -8.57
CA GLY A 71 -3.85 3.68 -8.26
C GLY A 71 -4.78 4.29 -9.31
N LYS A 72 -5.46 3.44 -10.09
CA LYS A 72 -6.38 3.85 -11.16
C LYS A 72 -7.82 3.76 -10.69
N ILE A 73 -8.32 4.87 -10.20
CA ILE A 73 -9.68 5.03 -9.69
C ILE A 73 -10.09 6.50 -9.83
N ALA A 74 -11.35 6.75 -10.18
CA ALA A 74 -11.91 8.09 -10.23
C ALA A 74 -12.20 8.64 -8.82
N ASP A 75 -12.36 9.96 -8.70
CA ASP A 75 -12.67 10.63 -7.41
C ASP A 75 -13.96 10.08 -6.76
N GLU A 76 -14.98 9.75 -7.55
CA GLU A 76 -16.21 9.13 -7.07
C GLU A 76 -15.95 7.76 -6.41
N GLY A 77 -14.99 6.98 -6.95
CA GLY A 77 -14.56 5.73 -6.36
C GLY A 77 -13.77 5.94 -5.06
N LEU A 78 -12.92 6.98 -4.98
CA LEU A 78 -12.26 7.35 -3.73
C LEU A 78 -13.27 7.77 -2.66
N ASP A 79 -14.29 8.54 -3.02
CA ASP A 79 -15.37 8.92 -2.11
C ASP A 79 -16.18 7.70 -1.63
N ALA A 80 -16.38 6.72 -2.51
CA ALA A 80 -17.01 5.45 -2.16
C ALA A 80 -16.16 4.65 -1.15
N LEU A 81 -14.84 4.60 -1.35
CA LEU A 81 -13.93 3.95 -0.41
C LEU A 81 -13.89 4.67 0.94
N LYS A 82 -13.98 6.01 0.96
CA LYS A 82 -14.12 6.75 2.23
C LYS A 82 -15.41 6.36 2.98
N LYS A 83 -16.53 6.20 2.27
CA LYS A 83 -17.78 5.67 2.87
C LYS A 83 -17.61 4.25 3.42
N ALA A 84 -16.77 3.42 2.80
CA ALA A 84 -16.42 2.09 3.30
C ALA A 84 -15.41 2.11 4.48
N GLY A 85 -15.03 3.29 4.99
CA GLY A 85 -14.19 3.46 6.18
C GLY A 85 -12.70 3.74 5.91
N TYR A 86 -12.29 3.91 4.63
CA TYR A 86 -10.91 4.24 4.30
C TYR A 86 -10.63 5.74 4.53
N LYS A 87 -9.51 6.04 5.18
CA LYS A 87 -9.07 7.40 5.49
C LYS A 87 -8.04 7.94 4.49
N GLY A 88 -7.37 7.03 3.79
CA GLY A 88 -6.36 7.43 2.82
C GLY A 88 -5.83 6.29 1.95
N PHE A 89 -4.95 6.65 1.03
CA PHE A 89 -4.46 5.76 -0.02
C PHE A 89 -2.96 5.90 -0.21
N ALA A 90 -2.29 4.77 -0.40
CA ALA A 90 -0.86 4.74 -0.72
C ALA A 90 -0.65 4.51 -2.22
N GLY A 91 0.32 5.23 -2.80
CA GLY A 91 0.67 5.14 -4.22
C GLY A 91 2.11 5.57 -4.47
N TYR A 92 2.57 5.37 -5.71
CA TYR A 92 3.93 5.79 -6.08
C TYR A 92 4.03 7.29 -6.31
N PHE A 93 3.02 7.90 -6.92
CA PHE A 93 3.02 9.31 -7.29
C PHE A 93 4.28 9.73 -8.05
N ASP A 94 4.79 8.82 -8.88
CA ASP A 94 5.96 9.12 -9.70
C ASP A 94 5.55 9.91 -10.95
N VAL A 95 6.37 10.89 -11.31
CA VAL A 95 6.21 11.63 -12.57
C VAL A 95 7.08 10.96 -13.62
N THR A 96 6.45 10.36 -14.61
CA THR A 96 7.09 9.66 -15.73
C THR A 96 6.95 10.49 -17.02
N GLU A 97 7.61 10.07 -18.09
CA GLU A 97 7.42 10.65 -19.42
C GLU A 97 5.97 10.58 -19.94
N ASN A 98 5.20 9.60 -19.43
CA ASN A 98 3.78 9.40 -19.77
C ASN A 98 2.84 10.06 -18.74
N GLY A 99 3.36 10.88 -17.84
CA GLY A 99 2.61 11.55 -16.78
C GLY A 99 2.67 10.83 -15.43
N PRO A 100 1.80 11.22 -14.48
CA PRO A 100 1.73 10.64 -13.15
C PRO A 100 1.40 9.15 -13.16
N ALA A 101 2.16 8.34 -12.42
CA ALA A 101 1.98 6.89 -12.30
C ALA A 101 1.54 6.49 -10.88
N VAL A 102 0.57 5.59 -10.78
CA VAL A 102 -0.04 5.13 -9.52
C VAL A 102 -0.39 6.30 -8.61
N ALA A 103 -1.13 7.27 -9.16
CA ALA A 103 -1.31 8.61 -8.59
C ALA A 103 -2.79 9.00 -8.35
N TYR A 104 -3.73 8.06 -8.47
CA TYR A 104 -5.14 8.31 -8.16
C TYR A 104 -5.75 9.50 -8.93
N GLY A 105 -5.36 9.69 -10.19
CA GLY A 105 -5.79 10.82 -11.00
C GLY A 105 -5.24 12.19 -10.56
N ARG A 106 -4.28 12.21 -9.61
CA ARG A 106 -3.64 13.46 -9.19
C ARG A 106 -2.67 13.95 -10.26
N ASP A 107 -2.54 15.27 -10.36
CA ASP A 107 -1.69 15.93 -11.33
C ASP A 107 -0.19 15.88 -10.96
N GLU A 108 0.64 16.36 -11.86
CA GLU A 108 2.08 16.38 -11.67
C GLU A 108 2.51 17.28 -10.51
N ALA A 109 1.82 18.40 -10.28
CA ALA A 109 2.11 19.31 -9.18
C ALA A 109 1.91 18.62 -7.82
N PHE A 110 0.78 17.90 -7.69
CA PHE A 110 0.52 17.08 -6.51
C PHE A 110 1.58 15.97 -6.34
N CYS A 111 1.93 15.27 -7.43
CA CYS A 111 2.95 14.21 -7.38
C CYS A 111 4.33 14.74 -6.94
N ARG A 112 4.73 15.91 -7.38
CA ARG A 112 5.97 16.57 -6.93
C ARG A 112 5.90 16.95 -5.46
N ARG A 113 4.77 17.49 -5.00
CA ARG A 113 4.56 17.87 -3.60
C ARG A 113 4.67 16.64 -2.69
N ILE A 114 3.90 15.58 -2.94
CA ILE A 114 3.92 14.37 -2.10
C ILE A 114 5.26 13.63 -2.19
N GLY A 115 5.99 13.78 -3.29
CA GLY A 115 7.36 13.30 -3.44
C GLY A 115 8.30 13.88 -2.40
N ALA A 116 8.13 15.15 -2.04
CA ALA A 116 8.91 15.84 -1.02
C ALA A 116 8.36 15.61 0.40
N GLU A 117 7.04 15.73 0.58
CA GLU A 117 6.37 15.73 1.89
C GLU A 117 6.11 14.32 2.43
N LYS A 118 6.03 13.30 1.56
CA LYS A 118 5.69 11.89 1.83
C LYS A 118 4.23 11.63 2.15
N PHE A 119 3.53 12.61 2.69
CA PHE A 119 2.10 12.63 2.92
C PHE A 119 1.54 13.94 2.38
N ALA A 120 0.36 13.88 1.81
CA ALA A 120 -0.36 15.06 1.36
C ALA A 120 -1.87 14.80 1.39
N GLU A 121 -2.64 15.84 1.59
CA GLU A 121 -4.09 15.81 1.47
C GLU A 121 -4.52 16.46 0.16
N ASP A 122 -5.54 15.91 -0.47
CA ASP A 122 -6.29 16.54 -1.53
C ASP A 122 -7.76 16.18 -1.41
N ARG A 123 -8.63 17.21 -1.39
CA ARG A 123 -10.10 17.09 -1.30
C ARG A 123 -10.56 16.21 -0.12
N GLY A 124 -9.95 16.39 1.05
CA GLY A 124 -10.29 15.62 2.25
C GLY A 124 -9.91 14.15 2.17
N THR A 125 -8.95 13.79 1.32
CA THR A 125 -8.39 12.44 1.17
C THR A 125 -6.90 12.49 1.44
N ALA A 126 -6.44 11.68 2.40
CA ALA A 126 -5.02 11.55 2.68
C ALA A 126 -4.34 10.62 1.68
N PHE A 127 -3.15 10.98 1.26
CA PHE A 127 -2.30 10.17 0.38
C PHE A 127 -0.92 9.97 1.00
N ALA A 128 -0.34 8.78 0.81
CA ALA A 128 0.99 8.42 1.27
C ALA A 128 1.85 7.91 0.11
N LYS A 129 3.09 8.41 0.01
CA LYS A 129 4.02 7.99 -1.04
C LYS A 129 4.72 6.68 -0.71
N ILE A 130 4.67 5.72 -1.62
CA ILE A 130 5.52 4.53 -1.61
C ILE A 130 6.91 4.92 -2.13
N ASP A 131 7.95 4.66 -1.34
CA ASP A 131 9.32 5.06 -1.65
C ASP A 131 10.12 4.00 -2.41
N LEU A 132 9.88 2.73 -2.10
CA LEU A 132 10.67 1.62 -2.61
C LEU A 132 9.81 0.37 -2.76
N CYS A 133 9.81 -0.21 -3.96
CA CYS A 133 9.25 -1.54 -4.20
C CYS A 133 10.41 -2.54 -4.39
N LEU A 134 10.49 -3.54 -3.50
CA LEU A 134 11.67 -4.39 -3.41
C LEU A 134 11.82 -5.35 -4.59
N ASN A 135 10.75 -5.72 -5.27
CA ASN A 135 10.82 -6.58 -6.44
C ASN A 135 11.27 -5.86 -7.73
N LEU A 136 11.44 -4.53 -7.70
CA LEU A 136 11.95 -3.75 -8.83
C LEU A 136 13.47 -3.69 -8.90
N ALA A 137 14.18 -4.35 -7.96
CA ALA A 137 15.62 -4.54 -8.01
C ALA A 137 15.95 -6.01 -7.67
N PRO A 138 16.74 -6.70 -8.50
CA PRO A 138 16.91 -8.15 -8.40
C PRO A 138 17.80 -8.59 -7.23
N THR A 139 18.59 -7.69 -6.64
CA THR A 139 19.59 -8.05 -5.63
C THR A 139 19.41 -7.29 -4.31
N ALA A 140 19.87 -7.89 -3.21
CA ALA A 140 19.91 -7.26 -1.90
C ALA A 140 20.79 -6.00 -1.89
N ALA A 141 21.93 -6.03 -2.58
CA ALA A 141 22.84 -4.88 -2.65
C ALA A 141 22.20 -3.65 -3.33
N GLU A 142 21.48 -3.84 -4.43
CA GLU A 142 20.77 -2.77 -5.13
C GLU A 142 19.62 -2.19 -4.29
N ASN A 143 18.84 -3.06 -3.65
CA ASN A 143 17.76 -2.61 -2.76
C ASN A 143 18.31 -1.81 -1.57
N LEU A 144 19.38 -2.27 -0.94
CA LEU A 144 20.04 -1.55 0.16
C LEU A 144 20.66 -0.22 -0.29
N ALA A 145 21.24 -0.16 -1.49
CA ALA A 145 21.77 1.09 -2.04
C ALA A 145 20.64 2.11 -2.28
N LYS A 146 19.52 1.69 -2.89
CA LYS A 146 18.32 2.52 -3.08
C LYS A 146 17.76 2.98 -1.74
N LEU A 147 17.60 2.07 -0.78
CA LEU A 147 17.09 2.37 0.56
C LEU A 147 17.98 3.40 1.29
N ASN A 148 19.28 3.22 1.28
CA ASN A 148 20.21 4.19 1.89
C ASN A 148 20.11 5.58 1.22
N GLY A 149 19.92 5.63 -0.09
CA GLY A 149 19.65 6.88 -0.80
C GLY A 149 18.35 7.55 -0.35
N ILE A 150 17.29 6.77 -0.14
CA ILE A 150 15.99 7.27 0.37
C ILE A 150 16.15 7.80 1.80
N ILE A 151 16.77 7.02 2.70
CA ILE A 151 17.01 7.42 4.09
C ILE A 151 17.76 8.75 4.15
N LYS A 152 18.78 8.92 3.33
CA LYS A 152 19.58 10.16 3.26
C LYS A 152 18.73 11.36 2.81
N ARG A 153 17.84 11.18 1.82
CA ARG A 153 16.98 12.25 1.27
C ARG A 153 15.78 12.57 2.15
N SER A 154 15.22 11.59 2.84
CA SER A 154 13.98 11.75 3.64
C SER A 154 14.17 12.56 4.92
N GLY A 155 15.40 12.93 5.26
CA GLY A 155 15.70 13.58 6.53
C GLY A 155 15.31 12.73 7.76
N GLY A 156 15.17 11.43 7.57
CA GLY A 156 14.86 10.48 8.64
C GLY A 156 13.39 10.39 9.07
N LYS A 157 12.45 11.02 8.32
CA LYS A 157 11.05 11.06 8.76
C LYS A 157 10.28 9.77 8.46
N PHE A 158 10.17 9.39 7.19
CA PHE A 158 9.38 8.25 6.74
C PHE A 158 10.10 7.49 5.64
N VAL A 159 9.92 6.16 5.65
CA VAL A 159 10.25 5.28 4.53
C VAL A 159 9.13 4.26 4.39
N HIS A 160 8.49 4.26 3.22
CA HIS A 160 7.49 3.27 2.88
C HIS A 160 8.07 2.25 1.90
N ILE A 161 8.18 1.00 2.35
CA ILE A 161 8.60 -0.14 1.51
C ILE A 161 7.36 -0.91 1.08
N MET A 162 7.26 -1.20 -0.20
CA MET A 162 6.28 -2.11 -0.78
C MET A 162 6.93 -3.43 -1.17
N ILE A 163 6.22 -4.51 -0.94
CA ILE A 163 6.55 -5.86 -1.42
C ILE A 163 5.35 -6.45 -2.14
N HIS A 164 5.61 -7.43 -3.00
CA HIS A 164 4.57 -8.27 -3.58
C HIS A 164 4.88 -9.73 -3.23
N GLU A 165 3.96 -10.41 -2.60
CA GLU A 165 4.17 -11.76 -2.03
C GLU A 165 4.44 -12.83 -3.09
N GLN A 166 3.93 -12.67 -4.33
CA GLN A 166 4.13 -13.66 -5.38
C GLN A 166 5.62 -13.90 -5.71
N TYR A 167 6.49 -12.92 -5.46
CA TYR A 167 7.93 -13.07 -5.70
C TYR A 167 8.63 -14.04 -4.75
N PHE A 168 7.98 -14.46 -3.66
CA PHE A 168 8.44 -15.55 -2.79
C PHE A 168 8.16 -16.93 -3.37
N TYR A 169 7.16 -17.09 -4.25
CA TYR A 169 6.71 -18.40 -4.71
C TYR A 169 7.57 -18.92 -5.83
N ARG A 170 8.09 -20.16 -5.67
CA ARG A 170 9.01 -20.80 -6.62
C ARG A 170 8.39 -21.11 -7.97
N ASP A 171 7.08 -21.27 -8.04
CA ASP A 171 6.30 -21.51 -9.24
C ASP A 171 5.87 -20.23 -9.96
N TYR A 172 6.12 -19.06 -9.36
CA TYR A 172 5.90 -17.79 -10.03
C TYR A 172 7.00 -17.51 -11.07
N ALA A 173 6.61 -17.17 -12.30
CA ALA A 173 7.54 -16.97 -13.42
C ALA A 173 8.64 -15.93 -13.14
N ALA A 174 8.35 -14.93 -12.29
CA ALA A 174 9.30 -13.90 -11.88
C ALA A 174 9.81 -14.09 -10.43
N HIS A 175 9.84 -15.34 -9.93
CA HIS A 175 10.35 -15.66 -8.60
C HIS A 175 11.75 -15.08 -8.37
N ILE A 176 11.95 -14.43 -7.22
CA ILE A 176 13.26 -13.92 -6.79
C ILE A 176 13.76 -14.82 -5.66
N LYS A 177 14.80 -15.64 -5.95
CA LYS A 177 15.32 -16.64 -5.02
C LYS A 177 15.71 -16.07 -3.65
N GLU A 178 16.28 -14.86 -3.63
CA GLU A 178 16.78 -14.20 -2.41
C GLU A 178 15.78 -13.17 -1.86
N TYR A 179 14.50 -13.23 -2.26
CA TYR A 179 13.53 -12.18 -1.91
C TYR A 179 13.34 -12.03 -0.40
N GLY A 180 13.35 -13.14 0.34
CA GLY A 180 13.31 -13.10 1.80
C GLY A 180 14.50 -12.36 2.42
N GLU A 181 15.71 -12.57 1.90
CA GLU A 181 16.92 -11.90 2.36
C GLU A 181 16.88 -10.40 2.03
N ILE A 182 16.36 -10.04 0.84
CA ILE A 182 16.15 -8.65 0.45
C ILE A 182 15.21 -7.94 1.44
N VAL A 183 14.05 -8.53 1.73
CA VAL A 183 13.06 -7.97 2.65
C VAL A 183 13.65 -7.82 4.06
N LEU A 184 14.22 -8.89 4.60
CA LEU A 184 14.81 -8.89 5.95
C LEU A 184 16.00 -7.92 6.07
N GLY A 185 16.85 -7.85 5.04
CA GLY A 185 17.98 -6.93 4.99
C GLY A 185 17.54 -5.46 5.01
N CYS A 186 16.51 -5.11 4.23
CA CYS A 186 15.95 -3.77 4.23
C CYS A 186 15.30 -3.41 5.58
N CYS A 187 14.53 -4.32 6.19
CA CYS A 187 13.94 -4.12 7.51
C CYS A 187 15.01 -3.97 8.60
N ALA A 188 16.06 -4.81 8.58
CA ALA A 188 17.18 -4.71 9.51
C ALA A 188 17.91 -3.36 9.37
N ARG A 189 18.11 -2.90 8.14
CA ARG A 189 18.72 -1.59 7.87
C ARG A 189 17.91 -0.43 8.42
N LEU A 190 16.60 -0.44 8.23
CA LEU A 190 15.70 0.59 8.82
C LEU A 190 15.78 0.57 10.34
N LYS A 191 15.72 -0.61 10.96
CA LYS A 191 15.85 -0.77 12.41
C LYS A 191 17.18 -0.20 12.95
N GLN A 192 18.30 -0.49 12.25
CA GLN A 192 19.63 0.08 12.58
C GLN A 192 19.65 1.62 12.51
N CYS A 193 18.87 2.21 11.62
CA CYS A 193 18.71 3.66 11.49
C CYS A 193 17.69 4.27 12.47
N GLY A 194 17.11 3.47 13.38
CA GLY A 194 16.18 3.94 14.41
C GLY A 194 14.72 4.03 13.95
N TYR A 195 14.39 3.58 12.74
CA TYR A 195 12.99 3.55 12.29
C TYR A 195 12.15 2.53 13.07
N LYS A 196 10.89 2.87 13.28
CA LYS A 196 9.88 2.01 13.91
C LYS A 196 8.73 1.80 12.94
N GLY A 197 8.18 0.57 12.89
CA GLY A 197 6.96 0.28 12.15
C GLY A 197 5.78 1.09 12.70
N ARG A 198 4.97 1.64 11.81
CA ARG A 198 3.75 2.40 12.11
C ARG A 198 2.70 2.14 11.06
N PHE A 199 1.44 2.18 11.44
CA PHE A 199 0.35 2.25 10.48
C PHE A 199 0.16 3.69 10.00
N TYR A 200 -0.27 3.85 8.76
CA TYR A 200 -0.61 5.17 8.21
C TYR A 200 -1.67 5.90 9.06
N SER A 201 -2.63 5.17 9.64
CA SER A 201 -3.65 5.74 10.51
C SER A 201 -3.12 6.39 11.78
N GLU A 202 -1.93 5.99 12.24
CA GLU A 202 -1.26 6.60 13.39
C GLU A 202 -0.54 7.89 13.01
N LEU A 203 -0.25 8.06 11.71
CA LEU A 203 0.51 9.19 11.18
C LEU A 203 -0.39 10.29 10.63
N CYS A 204 -1.65 9.98 10.25
CA CYS A 204 -2.58 10.95 9.69
C CYS A 204 -2.91 12.11 10.63
N GLY A 205 -2.91 11.89 11.95
CA GLY A 205 -3.14 12.95 12.94
C GLY A 205 -2.04 14.01 12.98
N ASP A 206 -0.85 13.70 12.45
CA ASP A 206 0.30 14.60 12.42
C ASP A 206 0.39 15.39 11.11
N PHE A 207 -0.46 15.09 10.10
CA PHE A 207 -0.37 15.61 8.74
C PHE A 207 -1.69 16.13 8.15
N VAL A 208 -2.82 15.91 8.83
CA VAL A 208 -4.16 16.34 8.41
C VAL A 208 -4.78 17.23 9.45
#